data_462cfe1518798e8e2725b20d1352708e
#
_entry.id   462cfe1518798e8e2725b20d1352708e
#
_cell.length_a   1.000
_cell.length_b   1.000
_cell.length_c   1.000
_cell.angle_alpha   90.00
_cell.angle_beta   90.00
_cell.angle_gamma   90.00
#
_symmetry.space_group_name_H-M   'P 1'
#
loop_
_entity.id
_entity.type
_entity.pdbx_description
1 polymer ?
#
loop_
_entity_poly.entity_id
_entity_poly.type
_entity_poly.pdbx_seq_one_letter_code
_entity_poly.pdbx_strand_id
1 'polypeptide(L)'
;MCIRDSPGAVLDFYLAHRAFREQQLLAAMVRGAGTVDELVADVYAGVPREVWPAAAQSTRATLAKLAAEGHVVLEGDRVSLP
;
A
#
# COMPACT_ATOMS: atom_id res chain seq x y z
N MET A 1 -29.99 -0.07 -11.57
CA MET A 1 -29.49 0.98 -10.69
C MET A 1 -28.01 1.22 -10.96
N CYS A 2 -27.61 2.46 -10.99
CA CYS A 2 -26.19 2.80 -11.18
C CYS A 2 -25.44 2.65 -9.86
N ILE A 3 -24.30 1.97 -9.89
CA ILE A 3 -23.46 1.76 -8.70
C ILE A 3 -23.05 3.09 -8.06
N ARG A 4 -22.85 4.11 -8.90
CA ARG A 4 -22.41 5.42 -8.42
C ARG A 4 -23.45 6.15 -7.56
N ASP A 5 -24.69 5.72 -7.63
CA ASP A 5 -25.75 6.31 -6.84
C ASP A 5 -25.83 5.72 -5.43
N SER A 6 -25.04 4.67 -5.14
CA SER A 6 -25.04 4.01 -3.84
C SER A 6 -23.81 4.39 -3.05
N PRO A 7 -23.94 5.13 -1.92
CA PRO A 7 -22.79 5.43 -1.07
C PRO A 7 -22.09 4.19 -0.55
N GLY A 8 -22.84 3.13 -0.24
CA GLY A 8 -22.28 1.87 0.24
C GLY A 8 -21.40 1.21 -0.82
N ALA A 9 -21.83 1.22 -2.08
CA ALA A 9 -21.04 0.62 -3.15
C ALA A 9 -19.74 1.38 -3.38
N VAL A 10 -19.75 2.72 -3.29
CA VAL A 10 -18.54 3.52 -3.42
C VAL A 10 -17.58 3.22 -2.28
N LEU A 11 -18.07 3.11 -1.05
CA LEU A 11 -17.25 2.79 0.11
C LEU A 11 -16.65 1.39 0.00
N ASP A 12 -17.44 0.40 -0.43
CA ASP A 12 -16.97 -0.96 -0.62
C ASP A 12 -15.85 -1.04 -1.65
N PHE A 13 -15.99 -0.30 -2.75
CA PHE A 13 -14.93 -0.24 -3.76
C PHE A 13 -13.65 0.34 -3.17
N TYR A 14 -13.75 1.42 -2.41
CA TYR A 14 -12.61 2.06 -1.80
C TYR A 14 -11.89 1.12 -0.82
N LEU A 15 -12.64 0.42 0.04
CA LEU A 15 -12.07 -0.53 1.00
C LEU A 15 -11.40 -1.70 0.30
N ALA A 16 -12.02 -2.23 -0.75
CA ALA A 16 -11.44 -3.32 -1.53
C ALA A 16 -10.13 -2.88 -2.20
N HIS A 17 -10.08 -1.66 -2.70
CA HIS A 17 -8.88 -1.12 -3.32
C HIS A 17 -7.75 -0.97 -2.28
N ARG A 18 -8.06 -0.51 -1.09
CA ARG A 18 -7.08 -0.41 0.00
C ARG A 18 -6.54 -1.78 0.39
N ALA A 19 -7.42 -2.76 0.55
CA ALA A 19 -7.02 -4.13 0.89
C ALA A 19 -6.10 -4.73 -0.18
N PHE A 20 -6.42 -4.48 -1.45
CA PHE A 20 -5.58 -4.93 -2.56
C PHE A 20 -4.19 -4.31 -2.48
N ARG A 21 -4.11 -3.00 -2.18
CA ARG A 21 -2.83 -2.32 -2.04
C ARG A 21 -2.01 -2.89 -0.88
N GLU A 22 -2.66 -3.15 0.25
CA GLU A 22 -1.99 -3.76 1.39
C GLU A 22 -1.41 -5.14 1.03
N GLN A 23 -2.17 -5.94 0.30
CA GLN A 23 -1.70 -7.25 -0.17
C GLN A 23 -0.52 -7.12 -1.12
N GLN A 24 -0.53 -6.13 -2.01
CA GLN A 24 0.59 -5.91 -2.91
C GLN A 24 1.86 -5.56 -2.13
N LEU A 25 1.76 -4.73 -1.10
CA LEU A 25 2.90 -4.37 -0.26
C LEU A 25 3.44 -5.59 0.47
N LEU A 26 2.58 -6.39 1.08
CA LEU A 26 3.00 -7.59 1.80
C LEU A 26 3.65 -8.59 0.86
N ALA A 27 3.11 -8.77 -0.34
CA ALA A 27 3.69 -9.66 -1.34
C ALA A 27 5.07 -9.18 -1.78
N ALA A 28 5.24 -7.87 -1.95
CA ALA A 28 6.55 -7.30 -2.30
C ALA A 28 7.57 -7.54 -1.18
N MET A 29 7.16 -7.46 0.08
CA MET A 29 8.03 -7.75 1.21
C MET A 29 8.45 -9.22 1.24
N VAL A 30 7.54 -10.12 0.90
CA VAL A 30 7.86 -11.55 0.77
C VAL A 30 8.90 -11.78 -0.33
N ARG A 31 8.85 -10.99 -1.40
CA ARG A 31 9.83 -11.06 -2.49
C ARG A 31 11.18 -10.42 -2.12
N GLY A 32 11.29 -9.79 -0.96
CA GLY A 32 12.54 -9.26 -0.47
C GLY A 32 12.63 -7.75 -0.33
N ALA A 33 11.57 -7.02 -0.65
CA ALA A 33 11.56 -5.57 -0.46
C ALA A 33 11.66 -5.25 1.03
N GLY A 34 12.62 -4.43 1.41
CA GLY A 34 12.88 -4.10 2.82
C GLY A 34 12.87 -2.62 3.12
N THR A 35 12.58 -1.76 2.15
CA THR A 35 12.50 -0.32 2.34
C THR A 35 11.30 0.24 1.60
N VAL A 36 10.88 1.45 1.97
CA VAL A 36 9.78 2.15 1.28
C VAL A 36 10.12 2.31 -0.20
N ASP A 37 11.35 2.68 -0.52
CA ASP A 37 11.76 2.88 -1.92
C ASP A 37 11.67 1.59 -2.71
N GLU A 38 12.07 0.46 -2.14
CA GLU A 38 11.97 -0.83 -2.79
C GLU A 38 10.51 -1.24 -3.00
N LEU A 39 9.65 -0.97 -2.04
CA LEU A 39 8.22 -1.24 -2.16
C LEU A 39 7.60 -0.42 -3.28
N VAL A 40 7.93 0.88 -3.36
CA VAL A 40 7.43 1.74 -4.42
C VAL A 40 7.91 1.25 -5.78
N ALA A 41 9.19 0.89 -5.89
CA ALA A 41 9.75 0.40 -7.14
C ALA A 41 9.08 -0.90 -7.61
N ASP A 42 8.67 -1.75 -6.70
CA ASP A 42 7.99 -3.00 -7.03
C ASP A 42 6.52 -2.76 -7.39
N VAL A 43 5.78 -2.12 -6.49
CA VAL A 43 4.33 -1.99 -6.61
C VAL A 43 3.94 -0.96 -7.67
N TYR A 44 4.75 0.08 -7.84
CA TYR A 44 4.47 1.17 -8.77
C TYR A 44 5.39 1.14 -10.00
N ALA A 45 5.92 -0.03 -10.34
CA ALA A 45 6.86 -0.17 -11.46
C ALA A 45 6.29 0.34 -12.78
N GLY A 46 4.98 0.17 -13.02
CA GLY A 46 4.33 0.62 -14.24
C GLY A 46 3.87 2.07 -14.21
N VAL A 47 4.15 2.80 -13.15
CA VAL A 47 3.70 4.18 -12.96
C VAL A 47 4.87 5.12 -13.25
N PRO A 48 4.65 6.29 -13.90
CA PRO A 48 5.73 7.25 -14.14
C PRO A 48 6.44 7.64 -12.85
N ARG A 49 7.77 7.78 -12.92
CA ARG A 49 8.58 8.08 -11.73
C ARG A 49 8.23 9.40 -11.07
N GLU A 50 7.67 10.33 -11.83
CA GLU A 50 7.24 11.63 -11.30
C GLU A 50 6.17 11.50 -10.24
N VAL A 51 5.41 10.39 -10.24
CA VAL A 51 4.34 10.12 -9.29
C VAL A 51 4.87 9.36 -8.05
N TRP A 52 6.09 8.82 -8.12
CA TRP A 52 6.64 8.00 -7.05
C TRP A 52 6.75 8.72 -5.70
N PRO A 53 7.09 10.02 -5.62
CA PRO A 53 7.10 10.70 -4.32
C PRO A 53 5.75 10.66 -3.61
N ALA A 54 4.65 10.89 -4.37
CA ALA A 54 3.31 10.79 -3.80
C ALA A 54 2.98 9.33 -3.43
N ALA A 55 3.39 8.38 -4.26
CA ALA A 55 3.20 6.96 -3.97
C ALA A 55 3.96 6.54 -2.71
N ALA A 56 5.16 7.08 -2.49
CA ALA A 56 5.94 6.81 -1.29
C ALA A 56 5.24 7.31 -0.04
N GLN A 57 4.63 8.51 -0.08
CA GLN A 57 3.88 9.02 1.06
C GLN A 57 2.67 8.14 1.37
N SER A 58 1.95 7.73 0.35
CA SER A 58 0.80 6.84 0.49
C SER A 58 1.23 5.49 1.07
N THR A 59 2.35 4.97 0.59
CA THR A 59 2.93 3.71 1.07
C THR A 59 3.32 3.81 2.54
N ARG A 60 3.96 4.91 2.95
CA ARG A 60 4.32 5.12 4.35
C ARG A 60 3.09 5.14 5.26
N ALA A 61 2.02 5.80 4.83
CA ALA A 61 0.79 5.85 5.60
C ALA A 61 0.17 4.45 5.75
N THR A 62 0.16 3.67 4.69
CA THR A 62 -0.35 2.30 4.72
C THR A 62 0.52 1.42 5.61
N LEU A 63 1.84 1.55 5.53
CA LEU A 63 2.77 0.79 6.37
C LEU A 63 2.61 1.15 7.84
N ALA A 64 2.40 2.42 8.16
CA ALA A 64 2.16 2.84 9.55
C ALA A 64 0.91 2.17 10.10
N LYS A 65 -0.15 2.10 9.31
CA LYS A 65 -1.37 1.40 9.68
C LYS A 65 -1.11 -0.10 9.90
N LEU A 66 -0.42 -0.74 8.97
CA LEU A 66 -0.10 -2.16 9.07
C LEU A 66 0.80 -2.45 10.27
N ALA A 67 1.74 -1.55 10.59
CA ALA A 67 2.58 -1.69 11.76
C ALA A 67 1.77 -1.58 13.05
N ALA A 68 0.83 -0.64 13.10
CA ALA A 68 -0.06 -0.49 14.26
C ALA A 68 -0.93 -1.73 14.47
N GLU A 69 -1.27 -2.43 13.39
CA GLU A 69 -2.06 -3.66 13.43
C GLU A 69 -1.21 -4.91 13.65
N GLY A 70 0.11 -4.77 13.71
CA GLY A 70 1.01 -5.90 13.95
C GLY A 70 1.35 -6.73 12.72
N HIS A 71 1.01 -6.26 11.52
CA HIS A 71 1.25 -7.02 10.29
C HIS A 71 2.64 -6.80 9.72
N VAL A 72 3.31 -5.72 10.07
CA VAL A 72 4.68 -5.41 9.64
C VAL A 72 5.42 -4.74 10.78
N VAL A 73 6.75 -4.72 10.68
CA VAL A 73 7.63 -3.94 11.56
C VAL A 73 8.18 -2.79 10.73
N LEU A 74 7.97 -1.57 11.20
CA LEU A 74 8.40 -0.36 10.50
C LEU A 74 9.38 0.42 11.38
N GLU A 75 10.59 0.65 10.85
CA GLU A 75 11.63 1.44 11.51
C GLU A 75 12.16 2.47 10.53
N GLY A 76 11.68 3.71 10.61
CA GLY A 76 12.01 4.73 9.64
C GLY A 76 11.48 4.33 8.26
N ASP A 77 12.39 4.17 7.28
CA ASP A 77 12.03 3.70 5.94
C ASP A 77 12.24 2.19 5.77
N ARG A 78 12.70 1.49 6.81
CA ARG A 78 12.90 0.05 6.76
C ARG A 78 11.64 -0.67 7.19
N VAL A 79 11.27 -1.70 6.44
CA VAL A 79 10.09 -2.52 6.73
C VAL A 79 10.50 -3.98 6.73
N SER A 80 9.84 -4.76 7.57
CA SER A 80 10.04 -6.19 7.60
C SER A 80 8.77 -6.88 8.07
N LEU A 81 8.65 -8.16 7.75
CA LEU A 81 7.57 -8.98 8.30
C LEU A 81 7.94 -9.36 9.74
N PRO A 82 6.94 -9.49 10.61
CA PRO A 82 7.19 -9.87 12.00
C PRO A 82 7.82 -11.25 12.12
#